data_57085c53a7361511088a307113707618
#
_entry.id   57085c53a7361511088a307113707618
#
_cell.length_a   1.000
_cell.length_b   1.000
_cell.length_c   1.000
_cell.angle_alpha   90.00
_cell.angle_beta   90.00
_cell.angle_gamma   90.00
#
_symmetry.space_group_name_H-M   'P 1'
#
loop_
_entity.id
_entity.type
_entity.pdbx_description
1 polymer ?
#
loop_
_entity_poly.entity_id
_entity_poly.type
_entity_poly.pdbx_seq_one_letter_code
_entity_poly.pdbx_strand_id
1 'polypeptide(L)'
;MTVAATLLTSCGGSKTTTAEADKFDYTVEQFADLQILRYKVPGFEELTLKQKELIYYLTEAALEGRDILFDQNGKYNLRIRRMLEAVYTNYQGDKTTPDFKNMEVYLKRVWFSNGIHHHYGTEKFVPNFSQEFLKQAVLGLDAKLLPLEKGQTADQLCAELFPVIFDPAVMPKRV
;
A
#
# COMPACT_ATOMS: atom_id res chain seq x y z
N MET A 1 37.55 -41.09 63.69
CA MET A 1 37.17 -39.70 63.61
C MET A 1 36.67 -39.41 62.19
N THR A 2 35.38 -39.44 62.00
CA THR A 2 34.74 -39.26 60.72
C THR A 2 33.94 -37.95 60.74
N VAL A 3 34.37 -37.01 59.90
CA VAL A 3 33.74 -35.69 59.78
C VAL A 3 32.68 -35.81 58.71
N ALA A 4 31.44 -35.63 59.05
CA ALA A 4 30.29 -35.57 58.15
C ALA A 4 30.13 -34.14 57.62
N ALA A 5 30.26 -33.94 56.34
CA ALA A 5 29.98 -32.68 55.64
C ALA A 5 28.50 -32.65 55.18
N THR A 6 27.70 -31.79 55.74
CA THR A 6 26.29 -31.54 55.33
C THR A 6 26.28 -30.52 54.21
N LEU A 7 25.89 -31.01 53.02
CA LEU A 7 25.60 -30.16 51.84
C LEU A 7 24.16 -29.63 51.94
N LEU A 8 24.00 -28.34 52.14
CA LEU A 8 22.73 -27.61 52.03
C LEU A 8 22.44 -27.31 50.56
N THR A 9 21.54 -28.04 49.94
CA THR A 9 21.01 -27.78 48.61
C THR A 9 19.88 -26.78 48.73
N SER A 10 20.15 -25.54 48.38
CA SER A 10 19.13 -24.49 48.22
C SER A 10 18.49 -24.62 46.84
N CYS A 11 17.35 -25.23 46.74
CA CYS A 11 16.50 -25.18 45.54
C CYS A 11 15.69 -23.89 45.54
N GLY A 12 16.29 -22.81 45.02
CA GLY A 12 15.57 -21.63 44.61
C GLY A 12 14.88 -21.91 43.26
N GLY A 13 13.62 -22.34 43.28
CA GLY A 13 12.80 -22.48 42.09
C GLY A 13 12.47 -21.13 41.52
N SER A 14 13.23 -20.65 40.57
CA SER A 14 12.81 -19.56 39.68
C SER A 14 11.61 -20.08 38.87
N LYS A 15 10.42 -19.59 39.19
CA LYS A 15 9.26 -19.70 38.31
C LYS A 15 9.58 -18.89 37.07
N THR A 16 10.10 -19.53 36.05
CA THR A 16 10.13 -18.99 34.71
C THR A 16 8.68 -18.93 34.24
N THR A 17 8.04 -17.81 34.44
CA THR A 17 6.80 -17.47 33.73
C THR A 17 7.19 -17.41 32.28
N THR A 18 6.96 -18.48 31.54
CA THR A 18 6.92 -18.44 30.10
C THR A 18 5.79 -17.47 29.73
N ALA A 19 6.16 -16.22 29.43
CA ALA A 19 5.23 -15.29 28.83
C ALA A 19 4.70 -16.00 27.57
N GLU A 20 3.40 -16.25 27.52
CA GLU A 20 2.75 -16.69 26.29
C GLU A 20 3.18 -15.72 25.22
N ALA A 21 3.90 -16.23 24.21
CA ALA A 21 4.38 -15.40 23.11
C ALA A 21 3.14 -14.74 22.50
N ASP A 22 3.10 -13.45 22.55
CA ASP A 22 2.00 -12.63 22.04
C ASP A 22 1.77 -12.97 20.56
N LYS A 23 0.65 -13.63 20.27
CA LYS A 23 0.24 -14.09 18.93
C LYS A 23 -0.23 -12.94 18.03
N PHE A 24 0.27 -11.73 18.24
CA PHE A 24 -0.06 -10.62 17.36
C PHE A 24 0.49 -10.85 15.96
N ASP A 25 -0.40 -10.88 14.97
CA ASP A 25 0.00 -10.98 13.57
C ASP A 25 0.47 -9.61 13.07
N TYR A 26 1.75 -9.48 12.85
CA TYR A 26 2.37 -8.27 12.32
C TYR A 26 2.20 -8.12 10.81
N THR A 27 1.93 -9.20 10.07
CA THR A 27 1.76 -9.15 8.61
C THR A 27 0.31 -8.88 8.26
N VAL A 28 0.05 -7.77 7.55
CA VAL A 28 -1.29 -7.43 7.04
C VAL A 28 -1.51 -8.03 5.65
N GLU A 29 -0.53 -7.86 4.76
CA GLU A 29 -0.60 -8.30 3.38
C GLU A 29 0.81 -8.44 2.81
N GLN A 30 0.95 -9.34 1.81
CA GLN A 30 2.14 -9.44 0.98
C GLN A 30 1.71 -9.44 -0.49
N PHE A 31 2.35 -8.62 -1.30
CA PHE A 31 2.12 -8.57 -2.75
C PHE A 31 3.42 -8.20 -3.47
N ALA A 32 3.65 -8.78 -4.63
CA ALA A 32 4.91 -8.65 -5.36
C ALA A 32 6.12 -8.92 -4.44
N ASP A 33 7.03 -7.97 -4.31
CA ASP A 33 8.21 -7.98 -3.45
C ASP A 33 8.03 -7.15 -2.15
N LEU A 34 6.79 -6.78 -1.83
CA LEU A 34 6.44 -5.91 -0.71
C LEU A 34 5.65 -6.67 0.36
N GLN A 35 5.92 -6.35 1.62
CA GLN A 35 5.19 -6.84 2.78
C GLN A 35 4.70 -5.65 3.61
N ILE A 36 3.38 -5.61 3.85
CA ILE A 36 2.74 -4.59 4.68
C ILE A 36 2.69 -5.09 6.11
N LEU A 37 3.30 -4.33 7.00
CA LEU A 37 3.33 -4.64 8.43
C LEU A 37 2.45 -3.65 9.20
N ARG A 38 1.89 -4.15 10.29
CA ARG A 38 1.27 -3.34 11.33
C ARG A 38 2.02 -3.53 12.64
N TYR A 39 1.96 -2.54 13.50
CA TYR A 39 2.63 -2.57 14.79
C TYR A 39 1.63 -2.37 15.92
N LYS A 40 1.90 -2.99 17.06
CA LYS A 40 1.27 -2.59 18.32
C LYS A 40 1.83 -1.24 18.76
N VAL A 41 0.97 -0.45 19.36
CA VAL A 41 1.37 0.83 20.00
C VAL A 41 1.13 0.68 21.49
N PRO A 42 2.12 0.15 22.27
CA PRO A 42 1.98 0.00 23.71
C PRO A 42 1.69 1.35 24.37
N GLY A 43 0.79 1.34 25.34
CA GLY A 43 0.39 2.56 26.06
C GLY A 43 -0.74 3.36 25.38
N PHE A 44 -1.19 2.97 24.16
CA PHE A 44 -2.32 3.67 23.53
C PHE A 44 -3.60 3.57 24.37
N GLU A 45 -3.81 2.44 25.03
CA GLU A 45 -4.97 2.20 25.90
C GLU A 45 -4.99 3.13 27.10
N GLU A 46 -3.84 3.58 27.58
CA GLU A 46 -3.65 4.47 28.73
C GLU A 46 -3.98 5.94 28.42
N LEU A 47 -4.06 6.29 27.13
CA LEU A 47 -4.39 7.64 26.71
C LEU A 47 -5.83 7.99 27.10
N THR A 48 -6.01 9.25 27.51
CA THR A 48 -7.35 9.82 27.75
C THR A 48 -8.16 9.87 26.46
N LEU A 49 -9.50 9.91 26.58
CA LEU A 49 -10.37 10.04 25.40
C LEU A 49 -10.01 11.25 24.54
N LYS A 50 -9.73 12.40 25.15
CA LYS A 50 -9.32 13.63 24.42
C LYS A 50 -8.03 13.44 23.60
N GLN A 51 -7.05 12.71 24.15
CA GLN A 51 -5.83 12.40 23.42
C GLN A 51 -6.09 11.45 22.24
N LYS A 52 -6.95 10.44 22.44
CA LYS A 52 -7.37 9.53 21.36
C LYS A 52 -8.12 10.27 20.26
N GLU A 53 -9.04 11.16 20.61
CA GLU A 53 -9.74 12.03 19.66
C GLU A 53 -8.76 12.94 18.89
N LEU A 54 -7.78 13.53 19.55
CA LEU A 54 -6.76 14.33 18.89
C LEU A 54 -5.98 13.50 17.86
N ILE A 55 -5.52 12.31 18.24
CA ILE A 55 -4.80 11.42 17.34
C ILE A 55 -5.66 11.04 16.14
N TYR A 56 -6.95 10.76 16.34
CA TYR A 56 -7.89 10.47 15.28
C TYR A 56 -7.95 11.63 14.26
N TYR A 57 -8.24 12.85 14.74
CA TYR A 57 -8.33 14.00 13.83
C TYR A 57 -7.01 14.37 13.16
N LEU A 58 -5.88 14.19 13.82
CA LEU A 58 -4.56 14.38 13.20
C LEU A 58 -4.31 13.33 12.10
N THR A 59 -4.77 12.10 12.30
CA THR A 59 -4.68 11.04 11.29
C THR A 59 -5.55 11.37 10.08
N GLU A 60 -6.80 11.79 10.28
CA GLU A 60 -7.69 12.20 9.20
C GLU A 60 -7.09 13.38 8.40
N ALA A 61 -6.58 14.39 9.10
CA ALA A 61 -5.92 15.52 8.45
C ALA A 61 -4.66 15.10 7.64
N ALA A 62 -3.89 14.15 8.14
CA ALA A 62 -2.73 13.62 7.41
C ALA A 62 -3.14 12.84 6.13
N LEU A 63 -4.29 12.16 6.17
CA LEU A 63 -4.81 11.45 5.00
C LEU A 63 -5.22 12.39 3.87
N GLU A 64 -5.68 13.59 4.16
CA GLU A 64 -6.02 14.60 3.14
C GLU A 64 -4.78 15.07 2.35
N GLY A 65 -3.60 15.01 2.94
CA GLY A 65 -2.34 15.38 2.29
C GLY A 65 -1.79 14.36 1.28
N ARG A 66 -2.39 13.19 1.14
CA ARG A 66 -1.84 12.10 0.30
C ARG A 66 -1.69 12.47 -1.18
N ASP A 67 -2.63 13.22 -1.74
CA ASP A 67 -2.62 13.59 -3.15
C ASP A 67 -1.38 14.42 -3.52
N ILE A 68 -0.89 15.24 -2.58
CA ILE A 68 0.30 16.07 -2.75
C ILE A 68 1.55 15.22 -3.05
N LEU A 69 1.70 14.07 -2.37
CA LEU A 69 2.85 13.18 -2.58
C LEU A 69 2.87 12.59 -4.00
N PHE A 70 1.70 12.22 -4.53
CA PHE A 70 1.60 11.72 -5.90
C PHE A 70 1.96 12.78 -6.93
N ASP A 71 1.48 14.00 -6.73
CA ASP A 71 1.72 15.14 -7.63
C ASP A 71 3.20 15.56 -7.61
N GLN A 72 3.82 15.62 -6.42
CA GLN A 72 5.24 15.92 -6.27
C GLN A 72 6.16 14.86 -6.88
N ASN A 73 5.78 13.58 -6.85
CA ASN A 73 6.56 12.49 -7.41
C ASN A 73 6.48 12.37 -8.94
N GLY A 74 5.59 13.10 -9.59
CA GLY A 74 5.51 13.16 -11.04
C GLY A 74 4.14 13.63 -11.55
N LYS A 75 4.18 14.46 -12.59
CA LYS A 75 3.03 15.15 -13.20
C LYS A 75 1.79 14.29 -13.44
N TYR A 76 1.96 13.00 -13.77
CA TYR A 76 0.86 12.13 -14.15
C TYR A 76 0.42 11.18 -13.04
N ASN A 77 1.19 11.07 -11.96
CA ASN A 77 0.99 10.04 -10.94
C ASN A 77 -0.39 10.09 -10.28
N LEU A 78 -0.86 11.28 -9.93
CA LEU A 78 -2.18 11.45 -9.31
C LEU A 78 -3.32 11.03 -10.26
N ARG A 79 -3.22 11.41 -11.54
CA ARG A 79 -4.22 11.04 -12.54
C ARG A 79 -4.19 9.54 -12.86
N ILE A 80 -2.99 8.95 -12.96
CA ILE A 80 -2.82 7.50 -13.14
C ILE A 80 -3.44 6.75 -11.94
N ARG A 81 -3.13 7.15 -10.71
CA ARG A 81 -3.71 6.56 -9.50
C ARG A 81 -5.24 6.61 -9.56
N ARG A 82 -5.82 7.79 -9.77
CA ARG A 82 -7.27 7.97 -9.81
C ARG A 82 -7.95 7.16 -10.92
N MET A 83 -7.34 7.06 -12.10
CA MET A 83 -7.83 6.23 -13.19
C MET A 83 -7.82 4.74 -12.81
N LEU A 84 -6.72 4.24 -12.25
CA LEU A 84 -6.61 2.84 -11.82
C LEU A 84 -7.56 2.53 -10.65
N GLU A 85 -7.73 3.44 -9.70
CA GLU A 85 -8.71 3.32 -8.60
C GLU A 85 -10.14 3.26 -9.14
N ALA A 86 -10.49 4.08 -10.14
CA ALA A 86 -11.80 4.05 -10.78
C ALA A 86 -12.08 2.69 -11.43
N VAL A 87 -11.09 2.12 -12.14
CA VAL A 87 -11.19 0.77 -12.71
C VAL A 87 -11.30 -0.27 -11.59
N TYR A 88 -10.42 -0.26 -10.62
CA TYR A 88 -10.41 -1.25 -9.52
C TYR A 88 -11.75 -1.33 -8.79
N THR A 89 -12.34 -0.17 -8.52
CA THR A 89 -13.60 -0.07 -7.78
C THR A 89 -14.81 -0.42 -8.62
N ASN A 90 -14.88 0.06 -9.86
CA ASN A 90 -16.11 0.09 -10.65
C ASN A 90 -16.13 -0.90 -11.83
N TYR A 91 -15.05 -1.64 -12.09
CA TYR A 91 -15.01 -2.63 -13.16
C TYR A 91 -16.08 -3.73 -12.95
N GLN A 92 -16.93 -3.94 -13.97
CA GLN A 92 -18.05 -4.87 -13.92
C GLN A 92 -17.73 -6.23 -14.57
N GLY A 93 -16.54 -6.38 -15.17
CA GLY A 93 -16.11 -7.65 -15.74
C GLY A 93 -15.54 -8.62 -14.69
N ASP A 94 -14.99 -9.72 -15.18
CA ASP A 94 -14.41 -10.77 -14.31
C ASP A 94 -13.10 -10.29 -13.66
N LYS A 95 -13.16 -10.05 -12.34
CA LYS A 95 -12.00 -9.64 -11.52
C LYS A 95 -11.04 -10.80 -11.20
N THR A 96 -11.34 -12.02 -11.61
CA THR A 96 -10.46 -13.18 -11.41
C THR A 96 -9.44 -13.37 -12.54
N THR A 97 -9.60 -12.65 -13.64
CA THR A 97 -8.69 -12.70 -14.79
C THR A 97 -7.26 -12.30 -14.43
N PRO A 98 -6.24 -12.87 -15.11
CA PRO A 98 -4.84 -12.49 -14.89
C PRO A 98 -4.59 -10.99 -15.08
N ASP A 99 -5.18 -10.37 -16.10
CA ASP A 99 -5.01 -8.93 -16.37
C ASP A 99 -5.54 -8.08 -15.21
N PHE A 100 -6.74 -8.37 -14.68
CA PHE A 100 -7.26 -7.62 -13.54
C PHE A 100 -6.41 -7.78 -12.29
N LYS A 101 -5.99 -9.01 -11.96
CA LYS A 101 -5.12 -9.27 -10.80
C LYS A 101 -3.76 -8.59 -10.93
N ASN A 102 -3.16 -8.61 -12.10
CA ASN A 102 -1.89 -7.92 -12.35
C ASN A 102 -2.04 -6.40 -12.28
N MET A 103 -3.17 -5.85 -12.78
CA MET A 103 -3.50 -4.43 -12.64
C MET A 103 -3.69 -4.05 -11.15
N GLU A 104 -4.34 -4.90 -10.35
CA GLU A 104 -4.46 -4.72 -8.90
C GLU A 104 -3.08 -4.66 -8.22
N VAL A 105 -2.17 -5.60 -8.54
CA VAL A 105 -0.80 -5.60 -8.00
C VAL A 105 -0.05 -4.32 -8.42
N TYR A 106 -0.20 -3.88 -9.67
CA TYR A 106 0.39 -2.64 -10.15
C TYR A 106 -0.16 -1.42 -9.39
N LEU A 107 -1.47 -1.34 -9.19
CA LEU A 107 -2.10 -0.28 -8.40
C LEU A 107 -1.59 -0.27 -6.95
N LYS A 108 -1.46 -1.43 -6.31
CA LYS A 108 -0.88 -1.55 -4.96
C LYS A 108 0.56 -1.04 -4.90
N ARG A 109 1.38 -1.29 -5.94
CA ARG A 109 2.73 -0.71 -6.06
C ARG A 109 2.68 0.81 -6.20
N VAL A 110 1.77 1.33 -7.02
CA VAL A 110 1.55 2.78 -7.21
C VAL A 110 1.15 3.43 -5.88
N TRP A 111 0.26 2.81 -5.11
CA TRP A 111 -0.11 3.30 -3.78
C TRP A 111 1.07 3.33 -2.82
N PHE A 112 1.81 2.23 -2.75
CA PHE A 112 2.96 2.09 -1.84
C PHE A 112 4.08 3.10 -2.14
N SER A 113 4.35 3.33 -3.42
CA SER A 113 5.46 4.18 -3.86
C SER A 113 5.06 5.65 -4.12
N ASN A 114 3.78 5.99 -3.93
CA ASN A 114 3.20 7.30 -4.27
C ASN A 114 3.48 7.70 -5.74
N GLY A 115 3.37 6.73 -6.66
CA GLY A 115 3.59 6.93 -8.09
C GLY A 115 4.04 5.68 -8.82
N ILE A 116 4.31 5.82 -10.12
CA ILE A 116 4.68 4.72 -11.03
C ILE A 116 6.16 4.30 -10.94
N HIS A 117 6.95 4.90 -10.07
CA HIS A 117 8.36 4.61 -9.91
C HIS A 117 8.64 4.00 -8.54
N HIS A 118 9.65 3.13 -8.49
CA HIS A 118 10.09 2.51 -7.24
C HIS A 118 10.54 3.59 -6.24
N HIS A 119 10.12 3.47 -4.99
CA HIS A 119 10.28 4.51 -3.97
C HIS A 119 11.74 4.76 -3.57
N TYR A 120 12.65 3.78 -3.74
CA TYR A 120 14.10 3.93 -3.53
C TYR A 120 14.89 3.98 -4.84
N GLY A 121 14.69 3.00 -5.72
CA GLY A 121 15.47 2.82 -6.95
C GLY A 121 15.12 3.80 -8.06
N THR A 122 13.97 4.47 -7.95
CA THR A 122 13.44 5.46 -8.92
C THR A 122 13.07 4.91 -10.31
N GLU A 123 13.37 3.66 -10.63
CA GLU A 123 12.98 3.00 -11.88
C GLU A 123 11.47 2.81 -11.97
N LYS A 124 10.95 2.87 -13.21
CA LYS A 124 9.54 2.71 -13.49
C LYS A 124 9.08 1.26 -13.32
N PHE A 125 7.90 1.08 -12.72
CA PHE A 125 7.23 -0.23 -12.70
C PHE A 125 6.76 -0.61 -14.10
N VAL A 126 7.02 -1.85 -14.49
CA VAL A 126 6.52 -2.42 -15.74
C VAL A 126 5.19 -3.11 -15.46
N PRO A 127 4.09 -2.74 -16.17
CA PRO A 127 2.82 -3.43 -16.05
C PRO A 127 2.89 -4.87 -16.55
N ASN A 128 2.29 -5.82 -15.83
CA ASN A 128 2.13 -7.21 -16.24
C ASN A 128 0.70 -7.51 -16.73
N PHE A 129 -0.03 -6.50 -17.17
CA PHE A 129 -1.36 -6.59 -17.78
C PHE A 129 -1.37 -5.88 -19.13
N SER A 130 -2.33 -6.24 -19.98
CA SER A 130 -2.38 -5.70 -21.32
C SER A 130 -2.93 -4.26 -21.36
N GLN A 131 -2.38 -3.47 -22.27
CA GLN A 131 -2.89 -2.11 -22.54
C GLN A 131 -4.34 -2.16 -23.04
N GLU A 132 -4.68 -3.17 -23.84
CA GLU A 132 -6.03 -3.36 -24.38
C GLU A 132 -7.04 -3.63 -23.26
N PHE A 133 -6.70 -4.49 -22.29
CA PHE A 133 -7.53 -4.72 -21.12
C PHE A 133 -7.82 -3.40 -20.39
N LEU A 134 -6.78 -2.63 -20.08
CA LEU A 134 -6.97 -1.36 -19.36
C LEU A 134 -7.81 -0.37 -20.14
N LYS A 135 -7.61 -0.30 -21.49
CA LYS A 135 -8.40 0.57 -22.36
C LYS A 135 -9.87 0.21 -22.31
N GLN A 136 -10.21 -1.06 -22.49
CA GLN A 136 -11.60 -1.51 -22.45
C GLN A 136 -12.23 -1.28 -21.06
N ALA A 137 -11.47 -1.52 -19.99
CA ALA A 137 -11.94 -1.27 -18.63
C ALA A 137 -12.24 0.22 -18.39
N VAL A 138 -11.37 1.12 -18.84
CA VAL A 138 -11.57 2.57 -18.71
C VAL A 138 -12.75 3.05 -19.55
N LEU A 139 -12.85 2.61 -20.82
CA LEU A 139 -13.95 3.01 -21.70
C LEU A 139 -15.31 2.48 -21.26
N GLY A 140 -15.34 1.41 -20.49
CA GLY A 140 -16.55 0.83 -19.90
C GLY A 140 -17.07 1.56 -18.67
N LEU A 141 -16.35 2.56 -18.13
CA LEU A 141 -16.76 3.32 -16.96
C LEU A 141 -17.54 4.59 -17.32
N ASP A 142 -18.38 5.04 -16.38
CA ASP A 142 -18.98 6.39 -16.47
C ASP A 142 -17.83 7.43 -16.44
N ALA A 143 -17.87 8.37 -17.37
CA ALA A 143 -16.90 9.45 -17.49
C ALA A 143 -16.74 10.28 -16.20
N LYS A 144 -17.79 10.37 -15.38
CA LYS A 144 -17.77 11.06 -14.08
C LYS A 144 -16.84 10.41 -13.04
N LEU A 145 -16.52 9.14 -13.22
CA LEU A 145 -15.61 8.38 -12.34
C LEU A 145 -14.14 8.55 -12.73
N LEU A 146 -13.89 9.04 -13.93
CA LEU A 146 -12.56 9.18 -14.49
C LEU A 146 -11.94 10.56 -14.18
N PRO A 147 -10.63 10.67 -13.99
CA PRO A 147 -9.93 11.94 -13.74
C PRO A 147 -9.76 12.75 -15.04
N LEU A 148 -10.87 13.05 -15.71
CA LEU A 148 -10.89 13.80 -16.95
C LEU A 148 -10.65 15.29 -16.70
N GLU A 149 -9.89 15.92 -17.59
CA GLU A 149 -9.83 17.37 -17.67
C GLU A 149 -11.07 17.94 -18.36
N LYS A 150 -11.27 19.26 -18.26
CA LYS A 150 -12.43 19.91 -18.86
C LYS A 150 -12.46 19.67 -20.38
N GLY A 151 -13.49 18.98 -20.83
CA GLY A 151 -13.71 18.64 -22.25
C GLY A 151 -12.92 17.44 -22.75
N GLN A 152 -12.19 16.75 -21.89
CA GLN A 152 -11.44 15.55 -22.23
C GLN A 152 -12.36 14.34 -22.28
N THR A 153 -12.15 13.45 -23.27
CA THR A 153 -12.82 12.13 -23.34
C THR A 153 -11.99 11.04 -22.69
N ALA A 154 -12.62 9.89 -22.40
CA ALA A 154 -11.91 8.72 -21.86
C ALA A 154 -10.83 8.20 -22.84
N ASP A 155 -11.09 8.22 -24.14
CA ASP A 155 -10.07 7.87 -25.16
C ASP A 155 -8.86 8.82 -25.13
N GLN A 156 -9.10 10.12 -24.96
CA GLN A 156 -8.02 11.10 -24.84
C GLN A 156 -7.23 10.92 -23.55
N LEU A 157 -7.89 10.59 -22.45
CA LEU A 157 -7.22 10.22 -21.20
C LEU A 157 -6.31 9.01 -21.39
N CYS A 158 -6.80 7.96 -22.06
CA CYS A 158 -5.99 6.78 -22.39
C CYS A 158 -4.80 7.16 -23.28
N ALA A 159 -5.03 7.95 -24.33
CA ALA A 159 -3.96 8.39 -25.25
C ALA A 159 -2.86 9.18 -24.54
N GLU A 160 -3.21 9.96 -23.52
CA GLU A 160 -2.26 10.73 -22.71
C GLU A 160 -1.49 9.87 -21.69
N LEU A 161 -2.19 9.00 -20.93
CA LEU A 161 -1.59 8.29 -19.80
C LEU A 161 -0.94 6.95 -20.17
N PHE A 162 -1.40 6.28 -21.24
CA PHE A 162 -0.88 4.96 -21.59
C PHE A 162 0.59 4.94 -22.01
N PRO A 163 1.11 5.90 -22.79
CA PRO A 163 2.54 5.98 -23.03
C PRO A 163 3.34 6.10 -21.73
N VAL A 164 2.81 6.85 -20.75
CA VAL A 164 3.46 7.02 -19.44
C VAL A 164 3.46 5.73 -18.65
N ILE A 165 2.43 4.90 -18.76
CA ILE A 165 2.32 3.62 -18.03
C ILE A 165 3.12 2.52 -18.74
N PHE A 166 2.93 2.34 -20.05
CA PHE A 166 3.35 1.14 -20.79
C PHE A 166 4.67 1.30 -21.56
N ASP A 167 5.04 2.52 -22.01
CA ASP A 167 6.29 2.71 -22.75
C ASP A 167 7.46 2.87 -21.77
N PRO A 168 8.42 1.93 -21.74
CA PRO A 168 9.56 2.00 -20.84
C PRO A 168 10.50 3.20 -21.11
N ALA A 169 10.44 3.80 -22.32
CA ALA A 169 11.24 4.97 -22.68
C ALA A 169 10.64 6.29 -22.17
N VAL A 170 9.34 6.30 -21.87
CA VAL A 170 8.65 7.49 -21.35
C VAL A 170 8.75 7.53 -19.84
N MET A 171 9.40 8.56 -19.29
CA MET A 171 9.65 8.71 -17.86
C MET A 171 10.26 7.44 -17.21
N PRO A 172 11.43 6.97 -17.70
CA PRO A 172 12.02 5.71 -17.23
C PRO A 172 12.45 5.75 -15.76
N LYS A 173 12.69 6.94 -15.23
CA LYS A 173 13.07 7.19 -13.84
C LYS A 173 12.36 8.41 -13.28
N ARG A 174 12.16 8.42 -11.97
CA ARG A 174 11.77 9.63 -11.24
C ARG A 174 12.98 10.56 -11.16
N VAL A 175 12.81 11.80 -11.55
CA VAL A 175 13.81 12.86 -11.49
C VAL A 175 13.62 13.69 -10.24
#